data_65afa16b6192b04bc81c95c23353be10
#
_entry.id   65afa16b6192b04bc81c95c23353be10
#
_cell.length_a   1.000
_cell.length_b   1.000
_cell.length_c   1.000
_cell.angle_alpha   90.00
_cell.angle_beta   90.00
_cell.angle_gamma   90.00
#
_symmetry.space_group_name_H-M   'P 1'
#
loop_
_entity.id
_entity.type
_entity.pdbx_description
1 polymer ?
#
loop_
_entity_poly.entity_id
_entity_poly.type
_entity_poly.pdbx_seq_one_letter_code
_entity_poly.pdbx_strand_id
1 'polypeptide(L)'
;MLAVQEIDVFIQASHILRRVSLEVREREVVCLIGRNGAGKTTTLRTIMGYHRPRGGGVRFNDVALHERRTFEIARLGLGFAPEESGIFPDLTVAENIEISTWTRPGGRPAAERLAAAYEVFPVLKKYMGRKGPEMSGGERKMLSIARALALDPHMLLLDEPIEGLSPAIVPTVAAGLAEITQRGHAILIAESNIHHVPDFATRLYVIERGEIIFAGRPDDVRKDTAVLRVIGGNT
;
A
#
# COMPACT_ATOMS: atom_id res chain seq x y z
N MET A 1 -9.54 -5.89 11.60
CA MET A 1 -8.39 -5.03 11.17
C MET A 1 -8.90 -3.85 10.34
N LEU A 2 -8.96 -3.88 9.01
CA LEU A 2 -9.49 -2.80 8.17
C LEU A 2 -10.84 -3.19 7.58
N ALA A 3 -11.82 -2.29 7.62
CA ALA A 3 -13.11 -2.42 6.94
C ALA A 3 -13.45 -1.11 6.23
N VAL A 4 -13.65 -1.19 4.94
CA VAL A 4 -14.17 -0.14 4.06
C VAL A 4 -15.60 -0.53 3.70
N GLN A 5 -16.59 0.31 4.02
CA GLN A 5 -18.00 -0.01 3.90
C GLN A 5 -18.71 1.03 3.05
N GLU A 6 -19.08 0.63 1.84
CA GLU A 6 -19.88 1.40 0.88
C GLU A 6 -19.46 2.87 0.72
N ILE A 7 -18.14 3.12 0.62
CA ILE A 7 -17.64 4.49 0.53
C ILE A 7 -17.97 5.11 -0.84
N ASP A 8 -18.54 6.32 -0.78
CA ASP A 8 -18.73 7.20 -1.92
C ASP A 8 -17.76 8.37 -1.83
N VAL A 9 -16.87 8.51 -2.82
CA VAL A 9 -15.85 9.55 -2.83
C VAL A 9 -15.96 10.41 -4.07
N PHE A 10 -15.98 11.71 -3.85
CA PHE A 10 -15.98 12.73 -4.89
C PHE A 10 -14.69 13.54 -4.84
N ILE A 11 -14.08 13.75 -5.99
CA ILE A 11 -12.99 14.71 -6.17
C ILE A 11 -13.52 15.83 -7.05
N GLN A 12 -13.65 17.01 -6.47
CA GLN A 12 -14.40 18.13 -7.08
C GLN A 12 -15.83 17.69 -7.43
N ALA A 13 -16.23 17.71 -8.71
CA ALA A 13 -17.54 17.28 -9.19
C ALA A 13 -17.58 15.80 -9.63
N SER A 14 -16.44 15.14 -9.72
CA SER A 14 -16.35 13.78 -10.24
C SER A 14 -16.57 12.74 -9.15
N HIS A 15 -17.51 11.80 -9.37
CA HIS A 15 -17.77 10.66 -8.52
C HIS A 15 -16.73 9.55 -8.82
N ILE A 16 -15.72 9.43 -7.99
CA ILE A 16 -14.56 8.55 -8.23
C ILE A 16 -14.77 7.16 -7.65
N LEU A 17 -15.26 7.06 -6.40
CA LEU A 17 -15.57 5.78 -5.77
C LEU A 17 -17.07 5.70 -5.52
N ARG A 18 -17.67 4.55 -5.84
CA ARG A 18 -19.11 4.31 -5.81
C ARG A 18 -19.39 3.07 -4.96
N ARG A 19 -19.82 3.29 -3.73
CA ARG A 19 -20.14 2.24 -2.76
C ARG A 19 -19.05 1.16 -2.64
N VAL A 20 -17.79 1.56 -2.69
CA VAL A 20 -16.66 0.64 -2.60
C VAL A 20 -16.63 0.01 -1.21
N SER A 21 -16.58 -1.32 -1.18
CA SER A 21 -16.45 -2.11 0.05
C SER A 21 -15.32 -3.12 -0.09
N LEU A 22 -14.43 -3.17 0.91
CA LEU A 22 -13.39 -4.18 1.05
C LEU A 22 -13.01 -4.37 2.51
N GLU A 23 -12.41 -5.49 2.82
CA GLU A 23 -11.88 -5.79 4.16
C GLU A 23 -10.46 -6.37 4.07
N VAL A 24 -9.67 -6.10 5.10
CA VAL A 24 -8.38 -6.77 5.31
C VAL A 24 -8.31 -7.23 6.76
N ARG A 25 -8.04 -8.52 6.96
CA ARG A 25 -7.92 -9.14 8.27
C ARG A 25 -6.48 -9.02 8.80
N GLU A 26 -6.27 -9.38 10.03
CA GLU A 26 -4.93 -9.47 10.60
C GLU A 26 -4.08 -10.48 9.83
N ARG A 27 -2.83 -10.11 9.55
CA ARG A 27 -1.85 -10.94 8.82
C ARG A 27 -2.31 -11.34 7.41
N GLU A 28 -3.34 -10.70 6.88
CA GLU A 28 -3.86 -10.98 5.54
C GLU A 28 -3.15 -10.11 4.50
N VAL A 29 -2.87 -10.69 3.33
CA VAL A 29 -2.41 -9.94 2.16
C VAL A 29 -3.53 -9.88 1.15
N VAL A 30 -4.01 -8.68 0.90
CA VAL A 30 -5.12 -8.38 -0.01
C VAL A 30 -4.60 -7.53 -1.16
N CYS A 31 -5.01 -7.88 -2.38
CA CYS A 31 -4.73 -7.06 -3.57
C CYS A 31 -5.99 -6.38 -4.08
N LEU A 32 -5.87 -5.10 -4.43
CA LEU A 32 -6.87 -4.29 -5.12
C LEU A 32 -6.38 -4.06 -6.56
N ILE A 33 -6.95 -4.79 -7.51
CA ILE A 33 -6.52 -4.77 -8.91
C ILE A 33 -7.49 -3.94 -9.75
N GLY A 34 -6.97 -3.16 -10.67
CA GLY A 34 -7.79 -2.40 -11.62
C GLY A 34 -6.93 -1.55 -12.53
N ARG A 35 -7.46 -1.19 -13.70
CA ARG A 35 -6.76 -0.33 -14.67
C ARG A 35 -6.42 1.04 -14.06
N ASN A 36 -5.51 1.76 -14.69
CA ASN A 36 -5.20 3.13 -14.30
C ASN A 36 -6.48 3.98 -14.38
N GLY A 37 -6.73 4.78 -13.35
CA GLY A 37 -7.96 5.55 -13.20
C GLY A 37 -9.18 4.78 -12.66
N ALA A 38 -9.06 3.49 -12.34
CA ALA A 38 -10.18 2.71 -11.79
C ALA A 38 -10.59 3.10 -10.37
N GLY A 39 -9.72 3.80 -9.60
CA GLY A 39 -10.01 4.25 -8.24
C GLY A 39 -9.10 3.64 -7.15
N LYS A 40 -8.09 2.85 -7.51
CA LYS A 40 -7.17 2.19 -6.56
C LYS A 40 -6.49 3.17 -5.60
N THR A 41 -5.70 4.10 -6.14
CA THR A 41 -5.00 5.15 -5.38
C THR A 41 -5.98 5.99 -4.56
N THR A 42 -7.15 6.32 -5.13
CA THR A 42 -8.20 7.06 -4.41
C THR A 42 -8.71 6.25 -3.21
N THR A 43 -8.87 4.93 -3.34
CA THR A 43 -9.26 4.06 -2.23
C THR A 43 -8.21 4.10 -1.11
N LEU A 44 -6.92 3.89 -1.44
CA LEU A 44 -5.84 3.95 -0.44
C LEU A 44 -5.74 5.34 0.21
N ARG A 45 -5.82 6.41 -0.59
CA ARG A 45 -5.80 7.80 -0.09
C ARG A 45 -7.02 8.11 0.80
N THR A 46 -8.19 7.53 0.51
CA THR A 46 -9.38 7.68 1.36
C THR A 46 -9.18 6.97 2.71
N ILE A 47 -8.61 5.76 2.71
CA ILE A 47 -8.25 5.05 3.95
C ILE A 47 -7.29 5.88 4.80
N MET A 48 -6.31 6.54 4.17
CA MET A 48 -5.34 7.42 4.85
C MET A 48 -5.88 8.82 5.19
N GLY A 49 -7.16 9.09 4.92
CA GLY A 49 -7.80 10.36 5.29
C GLY A 49 -7.49 11.57 4.38
N TYR A 50 -6.89 11.34 3.19
CA TYR A 50 -6.69 12.42 2.20
C TYR A 50 -8.01 12.86 1.56
N HIS A 51 -8.97 11.93 1.45
CA HIS A 51 -10.30 12.19 0.94
C HIS A 51 -11.33 11.75 1.98
N ARG A 52 -12.33 12.58 2.26
CA ARG A 52 -13.45 12.20 3.12
C ARG A 52 -14.56 11.60 2.26
N PRO A 53 -15.04 10.39 2.56
CA PRO A 53 -16.20 9.84 1.87
C PRO A 53 -17.45 10.66 2.19
N ARG A 54 -18.34 10.84 1.20
CA ARG A 54 -19.66 11.45 1.40
C ARG A 54 -20.70 10.44 1.90
N GLY A 55 -20.47 9.16 1.64
CA GLY A 55 -21.29 8.05 2.11
C GLY A 55 -20.41 6.91 2.56
N GLY A 56 -20.95 6.01 3.37
CA GLY A 56 -20.21 4.90 3.94
C GLY A 56 -19.16 5.30 4.99
N GLY A 57 -18.19 4.42 5.23
CA GLY A 57 -17.17 4.70 6.22
C GLY A 57 -15.96 3.76 6.15
N VAL A 58 -14.88 4.17 6.81
CA VAL A 58 -13.65 3.39 6.94
C VAL A 58 -13.36 3.19 8.42
N ARG A 59 -13.08 1.94 8.82
CA ARG A 59 -12.72 1.58 10.20
C ARG A 59 -11.44 0.77 10.21
N PHE A 60 -10.59 1.04 11.20
CA PHE A 60 -9.38 0.28 11.48
C PHE A 60 -9.31 -0.04 12.97
N ASN A 61 -9.29 -1.34 13.31
CA ASN A 61 -9.33 -1.81 14.70
C ASN A 61 -10.42 -1.08 15.51
N ASP A 62 -11.66 -1.07 15.01
CA ASP A 62 -12.83 -0.41 15.59
C ASP A 62 -12.79 1.13 15.68
N VAL A 63 -11.72 1.76 15.21
CA VAL A 63 -11.61 3.23 15.12
C VAL A 63 -12.09 3.70 13.75
N ALA A 64 -13.03 4.66 13.74
CA ALA A 64 -13.47 5.33 12.51
C ALA A 64 -12.35 6.24 11.98
N LEU A 65 -11.89 5.98 10.73
CA LEU A 65 -10.79 6.73 10.13
C LEU A 65 -11.25 7.99 9.40
N HIS A 66 -12.45 7.99 8.84
CA HIS A 66 -12.98 9.10 8.03
C HIS A 66 -13.19 10.41 8.81
N GLU A 67 -13.09 10.35 10.15
CA GLU A 67 -13.11 11.51 11.04
C GLU A 67 -11.71 11.95 11.49
N ARG A 68 -10.66 11.22 11.10
CA ARG A 68 -9.29 11.44 11.54
C ARG A 68 -8.46 12.16 10.49
N ARG A 69 -7.45 12.89 10.96
CA ARG A 69 -6.42 13.47 10.09
C ARG A 69 -5.38 12.40 9.73
N THR A 70 -4.74 12.52 8.59
CA THR A 70 -3.75 11.55 8.06
C THR A 70 -2.68 11.16 9.08
N PHE A 71 -2.13 12.12 9.83
CA PHE A 71 -1.11 11.82 10.83
C PHE A 71 -1.66 11.05 12.05
N GLU A 72 -2.95 11.23 12.39
CA GLU A 72 -3.61 10.46 13.45
C GLU A 72 -3.82 9.02 12.99
N ILE A 73 -4.17 8.81 11.71
CA ILE A 73 -4.31 7.49 11.10
C ILE A 73 -2.96 6.75 11.10
N ALA A 74 -1.89 7.43 10.72
CA ALA A 74 -0.54 6.85 10.78
C ALA A 74 -0.17 6.41 12.21
N ARG A 75 -0.53 7.20 13.23
CA ARG A 75 -0.32 6.84 14.65
C ARG A 75 -1.09 5.63 15.12
N LEU A 76 -2.20 5.27 14.47
CA LEU A 76 -2.92 4.03 14.75
C LEU A 76 -2.18 2.79 14.21
N GLY A 77 -1.11 2.98 13.46
CA GLY A 77 -0.30 1.90 12.90
C GLY A 77 -0.67 1.52 11.47
N LEU A 78 -1.16 2.47 10.66
CA LEU A 78 -1.23 2.32 9.20
C LEU A 78 -0.01 2.97 8.56
N GLY A 79 0.83 2.17 7.90
CA GLY A 79 1.91 2.65 7.05
C GLY A 79 1.42 2.80 5.61
N PHE A 80 1.89 3.82 4.90
CA PHE A 80 1.53 4.05 3.50
C PHE A 80 2.77 4.31 2.64
N ALA A 81 2.94 3.53 1.58
CA ALA A 81 3.93 3.76 0.53
C ALA A 81 3.18 4.14 -0.76
N PRO A 82 3.18 5.42 -1.16
CA PRO A 82 2.49 5.89 -2.35
C PRO A 82 3.23 5.50 -3.64
N GLU A 83 2.51 5.56 -4.76
CA GLU A 83 3.02 5.27 -6.10
C GLU A 83 4.28 6.09 -6.42
N GLU A 84 4.26 7.39 -6.16
CA GLU A 84 5.37 8.30 -6.44
C GLU A 84 6.54 8.18 -5.42
N SER A 85 6.51 7.14 -4.57
CA SER A 85 7.46 6.89 -3.48
C SER A 85 7.46 7.95 -2.36
N GLY A 86 7.13 9.19 -2.63
CA GLY A 86 6.97 10.28 -1.67
C GLY A 86 8.17 10.49 -0.73
N ILE A 87 9.39 10.21 -1.19
CA ILE A 87 10.62 10.40 -0.39
C ILE A 87 10.97 11.88 -0.25
N PHE A 88 11.65 12.24 0.82
CA PHE A 88 12.15 13.59 1.03
C PHE A 88 13.46 13.75 0.26
N PRO A 89 13.51 14.62 -0.79
CA PRO A 89 14.64 14.68 -1.69
C PRO A 89 15.92 15.23 -1.04
N ASP A 90 15.79 16.08 -0.03
CA ASP A 90 16.91 16.71 0.67
C ASP A 90 17.50 15.85 1.79
N LEU A 91 16.75 14.82 2.22
CA LEU A 91 17.19 13.89 3.24
C LEU A 91 17.95 12.72 2.62
N THR A 92 18.90 12.19 3.35
CA THR A 92 19.58 10.93 3.04
C THR A 92 18.63 9.75 3.17
N VAL A 93 19.02 8.58 2.66
CA VAL A 93 18.29 7.32 2.86
C VAL A 93 18.07 7.03 4.34
N ALA A 94 19.11 7.20 5.16
CA ALA A 94 19.01 6.96 6.59
C ALA A 94 18.00 7.91 7.26
N GLU A 95 18.07 9.19 6.99
CA GLU A 95 17.18 10.22 7.53
C GLU A 95 15.73 10.02 7.05
N ASN A 96 15.53 9.62 5.78
CA ASN A 96 14.21 9.29 5.26
C ASN A 96 13.52 8.15 6.04
N ILE A 97 14.27 7.13 6.45
CA ILE A 97 13.72 6.02 7.24
C ILE A 97 13.53 6.46 8.69
N GLU A 98 14.50 7.17 9.26
CA GLU A 98 14.51 7.58 10.67
C GLU A 98 13.33 8.50 11.02
N ILE A 99 12.98 9.47 10.17
CA ILE A 99 11.89 10.43 10.42
C ILE A 99 10.55 9.74 10.68
N SER A 100 10.34 8.54 10.12
CA SER A 100 9.11 7.76 10.35
C SER A 100 9.00 7.23 11.78
N THR A 101 10.13 7.02 12.45
CA THR A 101 10.13 6.52 13.82
C THR A 101 9.57 7.54 14.82
N TRP A 102 9.55 8.83 14.47
CA TRP A 102 9.04 9.91 15.32
C TRP A 102 7.51 10.00 15.32
N THR A 103 6.88 9.41 14.32
CA THR A 103 5.42 9.57 14.09
C THR A 103 4.57 8.81 15.11
N ARG A 104 5.03 7.62 15.54
CA ARG A 104 4.26 6.73 16.43
C ARG A 104 4.95 6.56 17.78
N PRO A 105 4.60 7.37 18.79
CA PRO A 105 5.05 7.16 20.16
C PRO A 105 4.51 5.82 20.70
N GLY A 106 5.31 5.10 21.51
CA GLY A 106 4.87 3.87 22.17
C GLY A 106 4.96 2.58 21.32
N GLY A 107 5.49 2.65 20.09
CA GLY A 107 5.89 1.47 19.33
C GLY A 107 7.22 0.88 19.81
N ARG A 108 7.78 -0.10 19.08
CA ARG A 108 9.13 -0.63 19.35
C ARG A 108 10.18 0.49 19.36
N PRO A 109 11.31 0.31 20.05
CA PRO A 109 12.42 1.28 20.03
C PRO A 109 12.83 1.67 18.62
N ALA A 110 13.18 2.94 18.38
CA ALA A 110 13.56 3.44 17.05
C ALA A 110 14.66 2.59 16.39
N ALA A 111 15.67 2.17 17.17
CA ALA A 111 16.75 1.32 16.67
C ALA A 111 16.26 -0.02 16.10
N GLU A 112 15.28 -0.64 16.74
CA GLU A 112 14.67 -1.90 16.27
C GLU A 112 13.85 -1.70 14.99
N ARG A 113 13.13 -0.58 14.89
CA ARG A 113 12.35 -0.22 13.70
C ARG A 113 13.27 0.02 12.50
N LEU A 114 14.37 0.73 12.71
CA LEU A 114 15.39 0.97 11.69
C LEU A 114 16.05 -0.36 11.26
N ALA A 115 16.40 -1.20 12.23
CA ALA A 115 16.97 -2.53 11.95
C ALA A 115 16.02 -3.35 11.08
N ALA A 116 14.73 -3.42 11.44
CA ALA A 116 13.70 -4.14 10.69
C ALA A 116 13.58 -3.65 9.23
N ALA A 117 13.60 -2.33 9.00
CA ALA A 117 13.57 -1.76 7.66
C ALA A 117 14.77 -2.17 6.80
N TYR A 118 15.97 -2.18 7.39
CA TYR A 118 17.19 -2.60 6.72
C TYR A 118 17.34 -4.13 6.58
N GLU A 119 16.66 -4.91 7.40
CA GLU A 119 16.60 -6.37 7.25
C GLU A 119 15.75 -6.75 6.05
N VAL A 120 14.62 -6.07 5.86
CA VAL A 120 13.73 -6.27 4.70
C VAL A 120 14.39 -5.82 3.40
N PHE A 121 15.13 -4.71 3.40
CA PHE A 121 15.84 -4.20 2.24
C PHE A 121 17.33 -3.94 2.54
N PRO A 122 18.18 -5.01 2.63
CA PRO A 122 19.59 -4.86 3.01
C PRO A 122 20.41 -3.97 2.05
N VAL A 123 19.96 -3.88 0.80
CA VAL A 123 20.61 -3.04 -0.21
C VAL A 123 20.64 -1.56 0.17
N LEU A 124 19.64 -1.09 0.93
CA LEU A 124 19.56 0.31 1.38
C LEU A 124 20.71 0.68 2.34
N LYS A 125 21.31 -0.29 3.05
CA LYS A 125 22.50 -0.04 3.88
C LYS A 125 23.69 0.49 3.08
N LYS A 126 23.79 0.10 1.79
CA LYS A 126 24.86 0.60 0.90
C LYS A 126 24.69 2.05 0.51
N TYR A 127 23.47 2.57 0.67
CA TYR A 127 23.08 3.91 0.20
C TYR A 127 22.71 4.87 1.32
N MET A 128 22.99 4.55 2.58
CA MET A 128 22.53 5.31 3.75
C MET A 128 22.83 6.82 3.66
N GLY A 129 23.97 7.20 3.10
CA GLY A 129 24.38 8.60 2.94
C GLY A 129 23.89 9.27 1.64
N ARG A 130 23.27 8.53 0.70
CA ARG A 130 22.77 9.10 -0.55
C ARG A 130 21.44 9.83 -0.34
N LYS A 131 21.23 10.89 -1.11
CA LYS A 131 19.95 11.62 -1.16
C LYS A 131 19.00 11.03 -2.21
N GLY A 132 17.71 11.37 -2.11
CA GLY A 132 16.67 10.90 -3.00
C GLY A 132 16.95 11.01 -4.50
N PRO A 133 17.44 12.17 -5.01
CA PRO A 133 17.76 12.33 -6.44
C PRO A 133 18.86 11.40 -6.97
N GLU A 134 19.73 10.90 -6.08
CA GLU A 134 20.84 10.00 -6.42
C GLU A 134 20.42 8.53 -6.53
N MET A 135 19.13 8.23 -6.26
CA MET A 135 18.59 6.88 -6.25
C MET A 135 17.82 6.57 -7.54
N SER A 136 17.95 5.33 -8.01
CA SER A 136 17.11 4.79 -9.08
C SER A 136 15.63 4.70 -8.65
N GLY A 137 14.71 4.53 -9.62
CA GLY A 137 13.29 4.35 -9.34
C GLY A 137 13.01 3.18 -8.38
N GLY A 138 13.66 2.03 -8.61
CA GLY A 138 13.51 0.85 -7.76
C GLY A 138 14.06 1.05 -6.34
N GLU A 139 15.20 1.75 -6.21
CA GLU A 139 15.75 2.09 -4.90
C GLU A 139 14.85 3.06 -4.14
N ARG A 140 14.24 4.03 -4.83
CA ARG A 140 13.24 4.93 -4.21
C ARG A 140 11.99 4.18 -3.77
N LYS A 141 11.53 3.18 -4.55
CA LYS A 141 10.39 2.35 -4.17
C LYS A 141 10.68 1.53 -2.91
N MET A 142 11.84 0.87 -2.85
CA MET A 142 12.29 0.15 -1.65
C MET A 142 12.42 1.08 -0.44
N LEU A 143 12.97 2.28 -0.63
CA LEU A 143 13.07 3.28 0.43
C LEU A 143 11.68 3.72 0.94
N SER A 144 10.72 3.92 0.05
CA SER A 144 9.34 4.27 0.42
C SER A 144 8.68 3.18 1.29
N ILE A 145 8.84 1.91 0.91
CA ILE A 145 8.31 0.78 1.68
C ILE A 145 9.04 0.65 3.02
N ALA A 146 10.38 0.75 3.03
CA ALA A 146 11.20 0.71 4.25
C ALA A 146 10.81 1.82 5.24
N ARG A 147 10.55 3.03 4.74
CA ARG A 147 10.06 4.15 5.53
C ARG A 147 8.68 3.89 6.14
N ALA A 148 7.75 3.34 5.34
CA ALA A 148 6.43 2.96 5.84
C ALA A 148 6.54 1.86 6.91
N LEU A 149 7.47 0.91 6.77
CA LEU A 149 7.74 -0.15 7.74
C LEU A 149 8.37 0.39 9.03
N ALA A 150 9.25 1.38 8.96
CA ALA A 150 9.89 2.02 10.12
C ALA A 150 8.90 2.79 11.01
N LEU A 151 7.69 3.06 10.55
CA LEU A 151 6.57 3.52 11.37
C LEU A 151 6.16 2.50 12.44
N ASP A 152 6.59 1.24 12.33
CA ASP A 152 6.12 0.09 13.13
C ASP A 152 4.62 -0.17 12.95
N PRO A 153 4.15 -0.34 11.70
CA PRO A 153 2.73 -0.44 11.42
C PRO A 153 2.16 -1.81 11.78
N HIS A 154 0.87 -1.87 12.06
CA HIS A 154 0.11 -3.12 12.09
C HIS A 154 -0.28 -3.56 10.67
N MET A 155 -0.47 -2.58 9.78
CA MET A 155 -0.87 -2.80 8.39
C MET A 155 -0.16 -1.81 7.47
N LEU A 156 0.21 -2.28 6.27
CA LEU A 156 0.78 -1.49 5.20
C LEU A 156 -0.22 -1.33 4.05
N LEU A 157 -0.29 -0.13 3.53
CA LEU A 157 -0.96 0.21 2.27
C LEU A 157 0.13 0.51 1.25
N LEU A 158 0.14 -0.23 0.13
CA LEU A 158 1.16 -0.11 -0.91
C LEU A 158 0.49 0.22 -2.24
N ASP A 159 0.85 1.34 -2.83
CA ASP A 159 0.30 1.80 -4.09
C ASP A 159 1.30 1.53 -5.22
N GLU A 160 0.97 0.56 -6.05
CA GLU A 160 1.76 0.10 -7.21
C GLU A 160 3.25 -0.14 -6.87
N PRO A 161 3.55 -1.02 -5.87
CA PRO A 161 4.91 -1.23 -5.39
C PRO A 161 5.85 -1.84 -6.43
N ILE A 162 5.32 -2.50 -7.47
CA ILE A 162 6.12 -3.20 -8.50
C ILE A 162 6.07 -2.48 -9.85
N GLU A 163 5.07 -1.64 -10.09
CA GLU A 163 4.89 -0.92 -11.35
C GLU A 163 6.11 -0.09 -11.75
N GLY A 164 6.49 -0.16 -13.04
CA GLY A 164 7.59 0.62 -13.61
C GLY A 164 8.99 0.19 -13.16
N LEU A 165 9.11 -0.92 -12.43
CA LEU A 165 10.41 -1.45 -12.03
C LEU A 165 11.05 -2.28 -13.14
N SER A 166 12.39 -2.23 -13.22
CA SER A 166 13.11 -3.15 -14.10
C SER A 166 12.96 -4.60 -13.63
N PRO A 167 12.93 -5.58 -14.56
CA PRO A 167 12.83 -7.00 -14.19
C PRO A 167 13.87 -7.47 -13.18
N ALA A 168 15.05 -6.83 -13.14
CA ALA A 168 16.10 -7.15 -12.18
C ALA A 168 15.78 -6.75 -10.74
N ILE A 169 14.94 -5.75 -10.53
CA ILE A 169 14.59 -5.21 -9.20
C ILE A 169 13.32 -5.85 -8.65
N VAL A 170 12.38 -6.25 -9.52
CA VAL A 170 11.10 -6.88 -9.10
C VAL A 170 11.29 -8.00 -8.09
N PRO A 171 12.22 -8.98 -8.26
CA PRO A 171 12.42 -10.05 -7.29
C PRO A 171 12.84 -9.53 -5.90
N THR A 172 13.63 -8.47 -5.85
CA THR A 172 14.08 -7.87 -4.57
C THR A 172 12.91 -7.23 -3.82
N VAL A 173 12.04 -6.50 -4.52
CA VAL A 173 10.84 -5.91 -3.90
C VAL A 173 9.87 -7.00 -3.46
N ALA A 174 9.62 -8.01 -4.31
CA ALA A 174 8.74 -9.13 -3.98
C ALA A 174 9.24 -9.92 -2.76
N ALA A 175 10.55 -10.18 -2.66
CA ALA A 175 11.15 -10.82 -1.48
C ALA A 175 10.97 -9.97 -0.21
N GLY A 176 11.14 -8.65 -0.31
CA GLY A 176 10.88 -7.74 0.81
C GLY A 176 9.42 -7.77 1.27
N LEU A 177 8.47 -7.80 0.34
CA LEU A 177 7.04 -7.92 0.66
C LEU A 177 6.72 -9.27 1.33
N ALA A 178 7.32 -10.36 0.86
CA ALA A 178 7.19 -11.68 1.48
C ALA A 178 7.73 -11.69 2.92
N GLU A 179 8.89 -11.09 3.15
CA GLU A 179 9.49 -10.93 4.48
C GLU A 179 8.58 -10.11 5.42
N ILE A 180 8.01 -9.00 4.96
CA ILE A 180 7.06 -8.20 5.72
C ILE A 180 5.83 -9.04 6.13
N THR A 181 5.33 -9.87 5.21
CA THR A 181 4.20 -10.78 5.47
C THR A 181 4.56 -11.83 6.53
N GLN A 182 5.76 -12.43 6.43
CA GLN A 182 6.25 -13.43 7.41
C GLN A 182 6.39 -12.84 8.82
N ARG A 183 6.69 -11.54 8.92
CA ARG A 183 6.71 -10.79 10.20
C ARG A 183 5.32 -10.53 10.77
N GLY A 184 4.26 -10.91 10.05
CA GLY A 184 2.88 -10.84 10.52
C GLY A 184 2.17 -9.52 10.27
N HIS A 185 2.71 -8.65 9.42
CA HIS A 185 2.00 -7.43 8.99
C HIS A 185 0.87 -7.78 8.02
N ALA A 186 -0.28 -7.13 8.18
CA ALA A 186 -1.31 -7.13 7.15
C ALA A 186 -0.92 -6.17 6.03
N ILE A 187 -1.27 -6.50 4.77
CA ILE A 187 -0.92 -5.67 3.63
C ILE A 187 -2.13 -5.52 2.69
N LEU A 188 -2.41 -4.28 2.26
CA LEU A 188 -3.28 -3.99 1.12
C LEU A 188 -2.42 -3.42 0.00
N ILE A 189 -2.34 -4.15 -1.12
CA ILE A 189 -1.56 -3.78 -2.30
C ILE A 189 -2.53 -3.34 -3.39
N ALA A 190 -2.37 -2.14 -3.93
CA ALA A 190 -3.04 -1.71 -5.15
C ALA A 190 -2.10 -1.96 -6.33
N GLU A 191 -2.58 -2.63 -7.39
CA GLU A 191 -1.80 -2.92 -8.60
C GLU A 191 -2.64 -2.77 -9.87
N SER A 192 -2.01 -2.35 -10.95
CA SER A 192 -2.66 -2.22 -12.26
C SER A 192 -2.62 -3.53 -13.07
N ASN A 193 -1.67 -4.42 -12.77
CA ASN A 193 -1.42 -5.65 -13.51
C ASN A 193 -1.60 -6.88 -12.62
N ILE A 194 -2.43 -7.84 -13.09
CA ILE A 194 -2.67 -9.11 -12.39
C ILE A 194 -1.38 -9.94 -12.20
N HIS A 195 -0.39 -9.79 -13.09
CA HIS A 195 0.88 -10.49 -12.97
C HIS A 195 1.78 -9.95 -11.84
N HIS A 196 1.44 -8.79 -11.28
CA HIS A 196 2.11 -8.22 -10.11
C HIS A 196 1.50 -8.68 -8.78
N VAL A 197 0.40 -9.47 -8.82
CA VAL A 197 -0.19 -10.05 -7.62
C VAL A 197 0.77 -11.08 -7.04
N PRO A 198 1.26 -10.90 -5.80
CA PRO A 198 2.16 -11.87 -5.18
C PRO A 198 1.48 -13.22 -4.95
N ASP A 199 2.23 -14.31 -5.06
CA ASP A 199 1.71 -15.67 -4.83
C ASP A 199 1.19 -15.89 -3.40
N PHE A 200 1.68 -15.10 -2.44
CA PHE A 200 1.21 -15.12 -1.05
C PHE A 200 -0.04 -14.27 -0.79
N ALA A 201 -0.60 -13.60 -1.81
CA ALA A 201 -1.88 -12.90 -1.66
C ALA A 201 -3.02 -13.91 -1.43
N THR A 202 -3.85 -13.65 -0.42
CA THR A 202 -4.93 -14.56 -0.01
C THR A 202 -6.29 -14.15 -0.53
N ARG A 203 -6.45 -12.85 -0.84
CA ARG A 203 -7.69 -12.27 -1.34
C ARG A 203 -7.40 -11.21 -2.39
N LEU A 204 -8.31 -11.10 -3.34
CA LEU A 204 -8.23 -10.14 -4.42
C LEU A 204 -9.58 -9.46 -4.60
N TYR A 205 -9.54 -8.14 -4.73
CA TYR A 205 -10.65 -7.31 -5.20
C TYR A 205 -10.31 -6.74 -6.56
N VAL A 206 -11.28 -6.72 -7.46
CA VAL A 206 -11.14 -6.01 -8.74
C VAL A 206 -12.02 -4.78 -8.72
N ILE A 207 -11.42 -3.63 -9.00
CA ILE A 207 -12.11 -2.36 -9.10
C ILE A 207 -12.11 -1.86 -10.55
N GLU A 208 -13.29 -1.46 -11.02
CA GLU A 208 -13.49 -0.82 -12.31
C GLU A 208 -14.40 0.39 -12.15
N ARG A 209 -14.00 1.54 -12.71
CA ARG A 209 -14.79 2.79 -12.69
C ARG A 209 -15.33 3.18 -11.33
N GLY A 210 -14.55 2.89 -10.29
CA GLY A 210 -14.90 3.21 -8.90
C GLY A 210 -15.80 2.20 -8.22
N GLU A 211 -16.05 1.03 -8.78
CA GLU A 211 -16.89 -0.03 -8.22
C GLU A 211 -16.11 -1.34 -8.07
N ILE A 212 -16.37 -2.09 -6.98
CA ILE A 212 -15.83 -3.44 -6.85
C ILE A 212 -16.68 -4.38 -7.69
N ILE A 213 -16.09 -4.96 -8.73
CA ILE A 213 -16.75 -5.90 -9.64
C ILE A 213 -16.46 -7.36 -9.33
N PHE A 214 -15.46 -7.63 -8.50
CA PHE A 214 -15.08 -8.97 -8.06
C PHE A 214 -14.45 -8.94 -6.67
N ALA A 215 -14.74 -9.95 -5.87
CA ALA A 215 -14.08 -10.21 -4.58
C ALA A 215 -13.94 -11.73 -4.40
N GLY A 216 -12.72 -12.23 -4.24
CA GLY A 216 -12.47 -13.66 -4.12
C GLY A 216 -11.00 -14.01 -3.96
N ARG A 217 -10.64 -15.26 -4.23
CA ARG A 217 -9.24 -15.71 -4.23
C ARG A 217 -8.56 -15.35 -5.56
N PRO A 218 -7.23 -15.14 -5.58
CA PRO A 218 -6.50 -14.87 -6.82
C PRO A 218 -6.74 -15.93 -7.92
N ASP A 219 -6.84 -17.20 -7.56
CA ASP A 219 -7.10 -18.31 -8.50
C ASP A 219 -8.50 -18.26 -9.13
N ASP A 220 -9.47 -17.68 -8.46
CA ASP A 220 -10.84 -17.58 -8.97
C ASP A 220 -10.93 -16.51 -10.07
N VAL A 221 -10.16 -15.42 -9.94
CA VAL A 221 -10.04 -14.38 -10.97
C VAL A 221 -9.51 -14.96 -12.28
N ARG A 222 -8.49 -15.84 -12.20
CA ARG A 222 -7.89 -16.47 -13.38
C ARG A 222 -8.87 -17.34 -14.19
N LYS A 223 -10.01 -17.72 -13.59
CA LYS A 223 -11.07 -18.50 -14.22
C LYS A 223 -12.22 -17.63 -14.73
N ASP A 224 -12.32 -16.39 -14.29
CA ASP A 224 -13.37 -15.46 -14.69
C ASP A 224 -12.95 -14.64 -15.91
N THR A 225 -13.39 -15.10 -17.08
CA THR A 225 -13.05 -14.45 -18.36
C THR A 225 -13.61 -13.02 -18.48
N ALA A 226 -14.72 -12.71 -17.81
CA ALA A 226 -15.30 -11.35 -17.81
C ALA A 226 -14.39 -10.39 -17.01
N VAL A 227 -13.97 -10.82 -15.83
CA VAL A 227 -13.04 -10.05 -15.00
C VAL A 227 -11.67 -9.91 -15.66
N LEU A 228 -11.13 -10.99 -16.26
CA LEU A 228 -9.85 -10.94 -16.97
C LEU A 228 -9.85 -9.94 -18.14
N ARG A 229 -10.95 -9.82 -18.89
CA ARG A 229 -11.09 -8.78 -19.94
C ARG A 229 -10.98 -7.36 -19.41
N VAL A 230 -11.46 -7.12 -18.18
CA VAL A 230 -11.41 -5.81 -17.55
C VAL A 230 -9.99 -5.46 -17.11
N ILE A 231 -9.27 -6.40 -16.49
CA ILE A 231 -7.93 -6.17 -15.90
C ILE A 231 -6.79 -6.48 -16.88
N GLY A 232 -6.99 -7.37 -17.84
CA GLY A 232 -5.94 -7.86 -18.75
C GLY A 232 -5.73 -7.01 -20.01
N GLY A 233 -6.64 -6.04 -20.32
CA GLY A 233 -6.61 -5.42 -21.64
C GLY A 233 -6.60 -6.50 -22.74
N ASN A 234 -7.28 -6.31 -23.86
CA ASN A 234 -7.38 -7.28 -24.95
C ASN A 234 -6.11 -8.11 -25.13
N THR A 235 -6.17 -9.41 -24.86
CA THR A 235 -5.27 -10.39 -25.45
C THR A 235 -5.51 -10.47 -26.94
#